data_32b306c49c699036c7597764488496c9
#
_entry.id   32b306c49c699036c7597764488496c9
#
_cell.length_a   1.000
_cell.length_b   1.000
_cell.length_c   1.000
_cell.angle_alpha   90.00
_cell.angle_beta   90.00
_cell.angle_gamma   90.00
#
_symmetry.space_group_name_H-M   'P 1'
#
loop_
_entity.id
_entity.type
_entity.pdbx_description
1 polymer ?
#
loop_
_entity_poly.entity_id
_entity_poly.type
_entity_poly.pdbx_seq_one_letter_code
_entity_poly.pdbx_strand_id
1 'polypeptide(L)'
;MSKAAELANLIGNINAGGGGVNRNVIINGAMNVAQRGTSSTDIGASSGYFVCDRWRFSKGGDASAGRFTMTQDSSAPEGFANSMKLDCTTADTSIAAGEFLLIGQRIEGQNMQTFAKGTSSAKPFAVSFYVKGNASATYVCELVDQDNSRQISKTFNVTTDWARIELSFPADTTGTLDDDNAKSFELFIWLHAGSTYNSGTLNSSSWASLTNANRAVGGSSFFDSTDRTFFLTGVQLEVGQNPTSFEHEPFAVTEAKAERYCQFNTGEFADAFNTTTGSRQVLLRTPMRATPTASIPNGGTNKVLDVGTAFRNLDSLGGFEITNSYGGTQVTNISTTNGGNTDGEAYCHIITGGCILYDAEL
;
A
#
# COMPACT_ATOMS: atom_id res chain seq x y z
N MET A 1 18.85 -2.75 20.84
CA MET A 1 18.96 -4.07 21.52
C MET A 1 20.40 -4.59 21.52
N SER A 2 20.79 -5.42 22.49
CA SER A 2 22.09 -6.10 22.39
C SER A 2 22.01 -7.24 21.36
N LYS A 3 23.14 -7.58 20.71
CA LYS A 3 23.21 -8.71 19.76
C LYS A 3 22.73 -10.03 20.37
N ALA A 4 22.91 -10.22 21.67
CA ALA A 4 22.41 -11.39 22.38
C ALA A 4 20.88 -11.42 22.47
N ALA A 5 20.23 -10.26 22.69
CA ALA A 5 18.76 -10.17 22.70
C ALA A 5 18.17 -10.37 21.29
N GLU A 6 18.82 -9.87 20.26
CA GLU A 6 18.43 -10.11 18.87
C GLU A 6 18.50 -11.58 18.49
N LEU A 7 19.59 -12.26 18.88
CA LEU A 7 19.74 -13.70 18.64
C LEU A 7 18.72 -14.52 19.41
N ALA A 8 18.42 -14.16 20.67
CA ALA A 8 17.39 -14.83 21.45
C ALA A 8 16.00 -14.68 20.85
N ASN A 9 15.67 -13.48 20.33
CA ASN A 9 14.41 -13.23 19.63
C ASN A 9 14.31 -14.04 18.33
N LEU A 10 15.40 -14.07 17.54
CA LEU A 10 15.44 -14.86 16.31
C LEU A 10 15.25 -16.36 16.58
N ILE A 11 15.93 -16.91 17.60
CA ILE A 11 15.77 -18.30 18.00
C ILE A 11 14.34 -18.57 18.50
N GLY A 12 13.78 -17.65 19.27
CA GLY A 12 12.40 -17.71 19.73
C GLY A 12 11.39 -17.75 18.58
N ASN A 13 11.59 -16.94 17.57
CA ASN A 13 10.74 -16.88 16.38
C ASN A 13 10.90 -18.12 15.50
N ILE A 14 12.12 -18.64 15.31
CA ILE A 14 12.37 -19.88 14.59
C ILE A 14 11.63 -21.04 15.29
N ASN A 15 11.73 -21.15 16.61
CA ASN A 15 11.02 -22.18 17.40
C ASN A 15 9.50 -22.02 17.35
N ALA A 16 8.99 -20.81 17.16
CA ALA A 16 7.56 -20.55 16.94
C ALA A 16 7.09 -20.87 15.50
N GLY A 17 8.01 -21.27 14.60
CA GLY A 17 7.74 -21.52 13.19
C GLY A 17 7.85 -20.30 12.29
N GLY A 18 8.42 -19.20 12.80
CA GLY A 18 8.85 -18.03 12.06
C GLY A 18 10.37 -17.88 12.09
N GLY A 19 10.89 -16.90 11.39
CA GLY A 19 12.33 -16.64 11.29
C GLY A 19 12.94 -17.14 9.97
N GLY A 20 14.17 -16.74 9.70
CA GLY A 20 14.83 -17.00 8.41
C GLY A 20 14.62 -15.85 7.41
N VAL A 21 14.75 -16.16 6.12
CA VAL A 21 14.53 -15.22 5.02
C VAL A 21 13.04 -15.14 4.66
N ASN A 22 12.63 -14.01 4.08
CA ASN A 22 11.22 -13.74 3.68
C ASN A 22 10.22 -13.81 4.86
N ARG A 23 10.65 -13.38 6.05
CA ARG A 23 9.78 -13.36 7.22
C ARG A 23 8.87 -12.15 7.26
N ASN A 24 9.28 -11.04 6.62
CA ASN A 24 8.47 -9.83 6.54
C ASN A 24 7.40 -9.96 5.46
N VAL A 25 6.11 -9.96 5.85
CA VAL A 25 5.00 -10.03 4.89
C VAL A 25 4.60 -8.64 4.34
N ILE A 26 5.15 -7.57 4.92
CA ILE A 26 4.93 -6.20 4.43
C ILE A 26 5.83 -5.95 3.23
N ILE A 27 5.23 -5.55 2.13
CA ILE A 27 5.94 -5.17 0.90
C ILE A 27 6.33 -3.69 0.99
N ASN A 28 7.56 -3.35 0.59
CA ASN A 28 8.06 -1.98 0.62
C ASN A 28 8.01 -1.34 2.03
N GLY A 29 8.32 -2.11 3.06
CA GLY A 29 8.36 -1.62 4.44
C GLY A 29 9.41 -0.54 4.69
N ALA A 30 10.48 -0.49 3.89
CA ALA A 30 11.54 0.53 3.94
C ALA A 30 11.24 1.77 3.06
N MET A 31 10.05 1.88 2.46
CA MET A 31 9.60 3.02 1.66
C MET A 31 10.49 3.33 0.44
N ASN A 32 11.15 2.34 -0.13
CA ASN A 32 12.13 2.52 -1.22
C ASN A 32 11.50 2.63 -2.61
N VAL A 33 10.33 2.04 -2.81
CA VAL A 33 9.63 2.02 -4.11
C VAL A 33 8.50 3.04 -4.10
N ALA A 34 8.51 3.96 -5.08
CA ALA A 34 7.53 5.04 -5.23
C ALA A 34 7.24 5.29 -6.72
N GLN A 35 6.63 4.32 -7.40
CA GLN A 35 6.39 4.36 -8.84
C GLN A 35 5.41 5.48 -9.24
N ARG A 36 4.45 5.82 -8.37
CA ARG A 36 3.46 6.89 -8.60
C ARG A 36 4.04 8.30 -8.46
N GLY A 37 5.33 8.42 -8.09
CA GLY A 37 6.03 9.67 -7.82
C GLY A 37 6.43 9.80 -6.36
N THR A 38 7.33 10.73 -6.07
CA THR A 38 7.92 10.90 -4.74
C THR A 38 7.16 11.91 -3.86
N SER A 39 6.14 12.57 -4.39
CA SER A 39 5.32 13.52 -3.64
C SER A 39 3.90 13.62 -4.21
N SER A 40 2.92 13.78 -3.33
CA SER A 40 1.52 14.06 -3.68
C SER A 40 0.92 15.01 -2.66
N THR A 41 0.23 16.03 -3.12
CA THR A 41 -0.33 17.11 -2.30
C THR A 41 -1.85 17.01 -2.22
N ASP A 42 -2.46 17.74 -1.28
CA ASP A 42 -3.92 17.83 -1.09
C ASP A 42 -4.62 16.49 -0.88
N ILE A 43 -3.92 15.55 -0.25
CA ILE A 43 -4.48 14.24 0.09
C ILE A 43 -5.43 14.39 1.28
N GLY A 44 -6.56 13.67 1.24
CA GLY A 44 -7.56 13.68 2.31
C GLY A 44 -9.00 13.67 1.80
N ALA A 45 -9.23 14.02 0.52
CA ALA A 45 -10.57 13.99 -0.07
C ALA A 45 -11.04 12.57 -0.41
N SER A 46 -10.14 11.69 -0.83
CA SER A 46 -10.45 10.30 -1.23
C SER A 46 -9.36 9.33 -0.77
N SER A 47 -9.76 8.08 -0.56
CA SER A 47 -8.80 6.99 -0.30
C SER A 47 -8.03 6.62 -1.56
N GLY A 48 -6.79 6.16 -1.42
CA GLY A 48 -5.98 5.72 -2.56
C GLY A 48 -4.53 5.39 -2.21
N TYR A 49 -3.76 5.11 -3.26
CA TYR A 49 -2.32 4.91 -3.22
C TYR A 49 -1.67 6.11 -3.91
N PHE A 50 -0.80 6.85 -3.23
CA PHE A 50 -0.35 8.15 -3.73
C PHE A 50 1.15 8.23 -4.01
N VAL A 51 2.01 7.73 -3.11
CA VAL A 51 3.47 7.86 -3.21
C VAL A 51 4.15 6.52 -3.03
N CYS A 52 4.41 6.09 -1.79
CA CYS A 52 5.07 4.82 -1.51
C CYS A 52 4.19 3.66 -1.93
N ASP A 53 4.70 2.82 -2.82
CA ASP A 53 3.95 1.68 -3.34
C ASP A 53 3.51 0.74 -2.23
N ARG A 54 2.31 0.17 -2.38
CA ARG A 54 1.61 -0.69 -1.44
C ARG A 54 1.06 0.02 -0.19
N TRP A 55 1.42 1.29 0.04
CA TRP A 55 0.92 2.06 1.19
C TRP A 55 -0.34 2.84 0.83
N ARG A 56 -1.45 2.34 1.34
CA ARG A 56 -2.77 2.92 1.11
C ARG A 56 -3.11 3.94 2.18
N PHE A 57 -3.54 5.10 1.74
CA PHE A 57 -4.31 6.01 2.57
C PHE A 57 -5.79 5.63 2.53
N SER A 58 -6.42 5.53 3.68
CA SER A 58 -7.86 5.29 3.79
C SER A 58 -8.49 6.36 4.66
N LYS A 59 -9.54 6.95 4.12
CA LYS A 59 -10.46 7.80 4.86
C LYS A 59 -11.86 7.21 4.75
N GLY A 60 -12.72 7.54 5.69
CA GLY A 60 -14.11 7.11 5.61
C GLY A 60 -15.00 7.91 6.52
N GLY A 61 -16.26 7.54 6.51
CA GLY A 61 -17.29 8.20 7.26
C GLY A 61 -17.58 9.60 6.73
N ASP A 62 -17.64 10.56 7.63
CA ASP A 62 -17.93 11.95 7.31
C ASP A 62 -16.77 12.60 6.53
N ALA A 63 -17.06 13.68 5.84
CA ALA A 63 -16.05 14.43 5.10
C ALA A 63 -15.16 15.21 6.08
N SER A 64 -13.89 14.85 6.20
CA SER A 64 -12.89 15.62 6.94
C SER A 64 -12.42 16.82 6.12
N ALA A 65 -12.25 17.96 6.77
CA ALA A 65 -11.59 19.12 6.19
C ALA A 65 -10.05 18.96 6.12
N GLY A 66 -9.50 18.02 6.88
CA GLY A 66 -8.06 17.79 6.98
C GLY A 66 -7.43 17.41 5.64
N ARG A 67 -6.28 18.02 5.35
CA ARG A 67 -5.46 17.72 4.15
C ARG A 67 -4.01 17.59 4.54
N PHE A 68 -3.28 16.82 3.73
CA PHE A 68 -1.86 16.64 3.93
C PHE A 68 -1.11 16.42 2.61
N THR A 69 0.20 16.61 2.67
CA THR A 69 1.14 16.18 1.63
C THR A 69 1.80 14.89 2.07
N MET A 70 1.89 13.90 1.18
CA MET A 70 2.68 12.70 1.36
C MET A 70 3.94 12.79 0.51
N THR A 71 5.09 12.44 1.10
CA THR A 71 6.39 12.48 0.40
C THR A 71 7.19 11.22 0.75
N GLN A 72 7.91 10.65 -0.23
CA GLN A 72 9.04 9.78 0.02
C GLN A 72 10.22 10.68 0.38
N ASP A 73 10.59 10.70 1.65
CA ASP A 73 11.53 11.64 2.24
C ASP A 73 12.84 10.94 2.60
N SER A 74 13.97 11.61 2.40
CA SER A 74 15.31 11.09 2.74
C SER A 74 15.65 11.16 4.22
N SER A 75 14.82 11.82 5.06
CA SER A 75 14.98 11.76 6.51
C SER A 75 14.56 10.36 6.99
N ALA A 76 15.51 9.55 7.37
CA ALA A 76 15.31 8.17 7.82
C ALA A 76 16.25 7.83 8.97
N PRO A 77 15.92 6.83 9.81
CA PRO A 77 16.85 6.34 10.82
C PRO A 77 18.04 5.60 10.18
N GLU A 78 19.09 5.39 10.95
CA GLU A 78 20.26 4.63 10.51
C GLU A 78 19.86 3.28 9.90
N GLY A 79 20.45 2.95 8.75
CA GLY A 79 20.16 1.73 8.00
C GLY A 79 19.04 1.86 6.96
N PHE A 80 18.34 2.99 6.89
CA PHE A 80 17.27 3.24 5.89
C PHE A 80 17.61 4.43 5.01
N ALA A 81 17.26 4.34 3.72
CA ALA A 81 17.44 5.43 2.77
C ALA A 81 16.24 6.39 2.74
N ASN A 82 15.04 5.87 2.99
CA ASN A 82 13.82 6.62 2.84
C ASN A 82 12.83 6.38 3.98
N SER A 83 11.92 7.33 4.14
CA SER A 83 10.72 7.21 4.94
C SER A 83 9.52 7.77 4.18
N MET A 84 8.32 7.37 4.54
CA MET A 84 7.09 8.04 4.16
C MET A 84 6.86 9.19 5.15
N LYS A 85 6.81 10.42 4.64
CA LYS A 85 6.50 11.62 5.41
C LYS A 85 5.10 12.11 5.08
N LEU A 86 4.35 12.47 6.10
CA LEU A 86 3.08 13.18 6.01
C LEU A 86 3.25 14.55 6.64
N ASP A 87 2.86 15.59 5.92
CA ASP A 87 2.80 16.98 6.39
C ASP A 87 1.35 17.44 6.37
N CYS A 88 0.79 17.77 7.51
CA CYS A 88 -0.55 18.35 7.60
C CYS A 88 -0.56 19.74 6.97
N THR A 89 -1.39 19.94 5.95
CA THR A 89 -1.52 21.23 5.24
C THR A 89 -2.81 21.96 5.56
N THR A 90 -3.83 21.22 6.00
CA THR A 90 -5.09 21.80 6.52
C THR A 90 -5.48 21.03 7.77
N ALA A 91 -5.58 21.72 8.88
CA ALA A 91 -6.03 21.13 10.14
C ALA A 91 -7.54 20.89 10.13
N ASP A 92 -7.96 19.89 10.90
CA ASP A 92 -9.36 19.60 11.21
C ASP A 92 -9.53 19.34 12.70
N THR A 93 -9.98 20.36 13.40
CA THR A 93 -10.21 20.30 14.85
C THR A 93 -11.67 20.09 15.21
N SER A 94 -12.57 20.04 14.20
CA SER A 94 -14.00 19.79 14.37
C SER A 94 -14.35 18.39 13.90
N ILE A 95 -13.85 17.39 14.63
CA ILE A 95 -13.89 15.99 14.22
C ILE A 95 -15.32 15.44 14.30
N ALA A 96 -15.92 15.11 13.15
CA ALA A 96 -17.20 14.43 13.10
C ALA A 96 -17.07 12.96 13.52
N ALA A 97 -18.16 12.37 13.98
CA ALA A 97 -18.13 11.02 14.58
C ALA A 97 -17.57 9.94 13.65
N GLY A 98 -17.90 9.99 12.36
CA GLY A 98 -17.49 8.99 11.37
C GLY A 98 -16.16 9.28 10.69
N GLU A 99 -15.46 10.35 11.01
CA GLU A 99 -14.16 10.66 10.39
C GLU A 99 -13.07 9.69 10.81
N PHE A 100 -12.21 9.33 9.86
CA PHE A 100 -10.96 8.65 10.16
C PHE A 100 -9.89 8.85 9.07
N LEU A 101 -8.65 8.71 9.49
CA LEU A 101 -7.48 8.62 8.64
C LEU A 101 -6.64 7.42 9.06
N LEU A 102 -6.46 6.50 8.11
CA LEU A 102 -5.61 5.32 8.25
C LEU A 102 -4.53 5.33 7.18
N ILE A 103 -3.35 4.84 7.55
CA ILE A 103 -2.33 4.42 6.60
C ILE A 103 -2.03 2.96 6.87
N GLY A 104 -1.92 2.17 5.81
CA GLY A 104 -1.64 0.76 6.01
C GLY A 104 -1.46 -0.03 4.74
N GLN A 105 -1.33 -1.31 4.93
CA GLN A 105 -1.16 -2.25 3.84
C GLN A 105 -2.18 -3.38 3.94
N ARG A 106 -2.75 -3.71 2.80
CA ARG A 106 -3.63 -4.86 2.58
C ARG A 106 -2.80 -6.04 2.10
N ILE A 107 -3.06 -7.21 2.64
CA ILE A 107 -2.24 -8.40 2.44
C ILE A 107 -3.13 -9.52 1.90
N GLU A 108 -2.66 -10.18 0.83
CA GLU A 108 -3.30 -11.35 0.25
C GLU A 108 -3.30 -12.52 1.24
N GLY A 109 -4.37 -13.30 1.27
CA GLY A 109 -4.50 -14.43 2.17
C GLY A 109 -3.40 -15.48 1.99
N GLN A 110 -3.01 -15.76 0.74
CA GLN A 110 -1.90 -16.68 0.42
C GLN A 110 -0.55 -16.29 1.06
N ASN A 111 -0.35 -15.00 1.36
CA ASN A 111 0.88 -14.51 2.01
C ASN A 111 0.83 -14.60 3.55
N MET A 112 -0.33 -14.95 4.12
CA MET A 112 -0.55 -15.04 5.56
C MET A 112 -0.56 -16.49 6.10
N GLN A 113 -0.44 -17.50 5.25
CA GLN A 113 -0.58 -18.90 5.63
C GLN A 113 0.44 -19.37 6.68
N THR A 114 1.63 -18.75 6.72
CA THR A 114 2.67 -19.07 7.72
C THR A 114 2.24 -18.77 9.17
N PHE A 115 1.25 -17.90 9.38
CA PHE A 115 0.70 -17.62 10.70
C PHE A 115 -0.24 -18.70 11.21
N ALA A 116 -0.68 -19.61 10.33
CA ALA A 116 -1.64 -20.69 10.64
C ALA A 116 -2.86 -20.20 11.46
N LYS A 117 -3.26 -18.92 11.24
CA LYS A 117 -4.35 -18.27 11.97
C LYS A 117 -5.66 -19.07 11.82
N GLY A 118 -6.44 -19.12 12.88
CA GLY A 118 -7.70 -19.88 12.93
C GLY A 118 -7.53 -21.38 13.19
N THR A 119 -6.30 -21.84 13.44
CA THR A 119 -6.02 -23.25 13.74
C THR A 119 -5.46 -23.42 15.15
N SER A 120 -5.40 -24.66 15.64
CA SER A 120 -4.73 -24.98 16.91
C SER A 120 -3.22 -24.73 16.89
N SER A 121 -2.64 -24.56 15.70
CA SER A 121 -1.21 -24.25 15.48
C SER A 121 -0.95 -22.77 15.20
N ALA A 122 -1.95 -21.90 15.42
CA ALA A 122 -1.83 -20.47 15.18
C ALA A 122 -0.60 -19.86 15.87
N LYS A 123 0.07 -18.96 15.15
CA LYS A 123 1.31 -18.32 15.60
C LYS A 123 1.04 -16.87 16.02
N PRO A 124 1.82 -16.33 16.97
CA PRO A 124 1.74 -14.92 17.34
C PRO A 124 2.26 -14.01 16.21
N PHE A 125 1.86 -12.73 16.26
CA PHE A 125 2.25 -11.71 15.30
C PHE A 125 3.18 -10.71 15.99
N ALA A 126 4.33 -10.45 15.37
CA ALA A 126 5.26 -9.42 15.78
C ALA A 126 5.28 -8.31 14.74
N VAL A 127 5.07 -7.06 15.20
CA VAL A 127 5.10 -5.86 14.34
C VAL A 127 6.19 -4.94 14.85
N SER A 128 7.02 -4.42 13.94
CA SER A 128 7.93 -3.34 14.26
C SER A 128 7.98 -2.31 13.15
N PHE A 129 8.27 -1.07 13.50
CA PHE A 129 8.46 0.03 12.57
C PHE A 129 9.19 1.20 13.25
N TYR A 130 9.73 2.11 12.45
CA TYR A 130 10.32 3.34 12.94
C TYR A 130 9.42 4.52 12.66
N VAL A 131 9.27 5.39 13.65
CA VAL A 131 8.45 6.60 13.58
C VAL A 131 9.16 7.81 14.14
N LYS A 132 8.76 8.97 13.64
CA LYS A 132 9.16 10.30 14.12
C LYS A 132 8.04 11.29 13.79
N GLY A 133 7.92 12.37 14.55
CA GLY A 133 7.03 13.49 14.28
C GLY A 133 7.67 14.81 14.70
N ASN A 134 6.97 15.92 14.51
CA ASN A 134 7.40 17.24 15.00
C ASN A 134 7.10 17.47 16.48
N ALA A 135 6.19 16.68 17.05
CA ALA A 135 5.77 16.76 18.44
C ALA A 135 5.27 15.39 18.93
N SER A 136 5.17 15.25 20.26
CA SER A 136 4.64 14.03 20.88
C SER A 136 3.18 13.80 20.49
N ALA A 137 2.86 12.55 20.14
CA ALA A 137 1.51 12.09 19.83
C ALA A 137 1.40 10.60 20.14
N THR A 138 0.18 10.13 20.40
CA THR A 138 -0.13 8.71 20.54
C THR A 138 -0.95 8.29 19.32
N TYR A 139 -0.57 7.21 18.66
CA TYR A 139 -1.33 6.62 17.56
C TYR A 139 -1.62 5.15 17.84
N VAL A 140 -2.40 4.51 16.97
CA VAL A 140 -2.81 3.11 17.15
C VAL A 140 -2.39 2.29 15.95
N CYS A 141 -1.71 1.17 16.21
CA CYS A 141 -1.44 0.12 15.24
C CYS A 141 -2.52 -0.97 15.41
N GLU A 142 -3.19 -1.30 14.32
CA GLU A 142 -4.26 -2.30 14.28
C GLU A 142 -3.94 -3.40 13.28
N LEU A 143 -4.20 -4.63 13.67
CA LEU A 143 -4.25 -5.79 12.80
C LEU A 143 -5.71 -6.22 12.61
N VAL A 144 -6.13 -6.39 11.35
CA VAL A 144 -7.50 -6.76 11.00
C VAL A 144 -7.50 -8.01 10.14
N ASP A 145 -8.25 -9.00 10.57
CA ASP A 145 -8.66 -10.15 9.79
C ASP A 145 -9.98 -9.80 9.08
N GLN A 146 -9.90 -9.63 7.79
CA GLN A 146 -11.04 -9.23 6.97
C GLN A 146 -12.00 -10.37 6.69
N ASP A 147 -11.48 -11.59 6.53
CA ASP A 147 -12.29 -12.77 6.21
C ASP A 147 -13.25 -13.12 7.34
N ASN A 148 -12.82 -12.89 8.58
CA ASN A 148 -13.58 -13.26 9.76
C ASN A 148 -14.04 -12.05 10.60
N SER A 149 -13.84 -10.82 10.11
CA SER A 149 -14.20 -9.58 10.83
C SER A 149 -13.68 -9.55 12.26
N ARG A 150 -12.37 -9.76 12.43
CA ARG A 150 -11.70 -9.75 13.74
C ARG A 150 -10.58 -8.72 13.76
N GLN A 151 -10.28 -8.22 14.95
CA GLN A 151 -9.26 -7.18 15.13
C GLN A 151 -8.50 -7.32 16.44
N ILE A 152 -7.33 -6.71 16.49
CA ILE A 152 -6.56 -6.40 17.69
C ILE A 152 -5.75 -5.12 17.46
N SER A 153 -5.63 -4.25 18.47
CA SER A 153 -5.00 -2.94 18.34
C SER A 153 -4.08 -2.64 19.50
N LYS A 154 -3.01 -1.89 19.28
CA LYS A 154 -2.12 -1.38 20.33
C LYS A 154 -1.76 0.07 20.07
N THR A 155 -1.67 0.86 21.15
CA THR A 155 -1.16 2.23 21.08
C THR A 155 0.37 2.23 20.97
N PHE A 156 0.92 3.27 20.34
CA PHE A 156 2.34 3.60 20.36
C PHE A 156 2.54 5.12 20.42
N ASN A 157 3.71 5.53 20.90
CA ASN A 157 4.04 6.94 21.03
C ASN A 157 5.02 7.39 19.93
N VAL A 158 4.80 8.60 19.43
CA VAL A 158 5.67 9.30 18.51
C VAL A 158 6.32 10.46 19.26
N THR A 159 7.60 10.69 18.98
CA THR A 159 8.39 11.81 19.54
C THR A 159 9.08 12.57 18.40
N THR A 160 9.87 13.59 18.76
CA THR A 160 10.67 14.37 17.78
C THR A 160 11.90 13.63 17.27
N ASP A 161 12.28 12.55 17.91
CA ASP A 161 13.38 11.69 17.52
C ASP A 161 12.87 10.40 16.90
N TRP A 162 13.67 9.78 16.02
CA TRP A 162 13.38 8.46 15.50
C TRP A 162 13.32 7.43 16.63
N ALA A 163 12.20 6.74 16.73
CA ALA A 163 11.99 5.65 17.67
C ALA A 163 11.56 4.38 16.93
N ARG A 164 12.16 3.25 17.31
CA ARG A 164 11.69 1.94 16.89
C ARG A 164 10.56 1.50 17.82
N ILE A 165 9.41 1.23 17.24
CA ILE A 165 8.23 0.69 17.93
C ILE A 165 8.23 -0.82 17.73
N GLU A 166 7.96 -1.55 18.81
CA GLU A 166 7.91 -3.02 18.85
C GLU A 166 6.59 -3.44 19.51
N LEU A 167 5.75 -4.14 18.76
CA LEU A 167 4.44 -4.57 19.21
C LEU A 167 4.29 -6.09 19.02
N SER A 168 3.87 -6.77 20.08
CA SER A 168 3.60 -8.21 20.07
C SER A 168 2.11 -8.45 20.20
N PHE A 169 1.54 -9.27 19.33
CA PHE A 169 0.14 -9.65 19.35
C PHE A 169 0.01 -11.15 19.51
N PRO A 170 -0.94 -11.63 20.34
CA PRO A 170 -1.13 -13.06 20.54
C PRO A 170 -1.57 -13.76 19.27
N ALA A 171 -1.36 -15.08 19.23
CA ALA A 171 -1.96 -15.95 18.21
C ALA A 171 -3.49 -15.88 18.27
N ASP A 172 -4.14 -16.04 17.13
CA ASP A 172 -5.60 -16.15 17.06
C ASP A 172 -5.97 -17.53 16.49
N THR A 173 -6.57 -18.36 17.31
CA THR A 173 -7.03 -19.70 16.94
C THR A 173 -8.44 -19.69 16.31
N THR A 174 -9.03 -18.52 16.12
CA THR A 174 -10.39 -18.34 15.59
C THR A 174 -10.35 -17.70 14.22
N GLY A 175 -11.09 -18.24 13.26
CA GLY A 175 -11.22 -17.68 11.91
C GLY A 175 -9.99 -17.92 11.04
N THR A 176 -10.09 -18.88 10.15
CA THR A 176 -9.05 -19.21 9.15
C THR A 176 -9.01 -18.14 8.08
N LEU A 177 -7.84 -17.77 7.61
CA LEU A 177 -7.67 -16.90 6.45
C LEU A 177 -7.74 -17.73 5.16
N ASP A 178 -8.37 -17.18 4.14
CA ASP A 178 -8.42 -17.79 2.82
C ASP A 178 -7.03 -17.86 2.19
N ASP A 179 -6.74 -18.93 1.43
CA ASP A 179 -5.49 -19.09 0.69
C ASP A 179 -5.67 -18.62 -0.76
N ASP A 180 -5.91 -17.33 -0.93
CA ASP A 180 -6.15 -16.74 -2.23
C ASP A 180 -5.40 -15.39 -2.41
N ASN A 181 -5.63 -14.75 -3.55
CA ASN A 181 -5.05 -13.45 -3.87
C ASN A 181 -5.96 -12.27 -3.50
N ALA A 182 -7.05 -12.49 -2.77
CA ALA A 182 -7.89 -11.43 -2.25
C ALA A 182 -7.30 -10.82 -0.97
N LYS A 183 -7.91 -9.74 -0.53
CA LYS A 183 -7.56 -9.08 0.72
C LYS A 183 -8.11 -9.86 1.90
N SER A 184 -7.28 -10.57 2.64
CA SER A 184 -7.64 -11.32 3.84
C SER A 184 -7.17 -10.67 5.14
N PHE A 185 -6.08 -9.90 5.08
CA PHE A 185 -5.49 -9.29 6.26
C PHE A 185 -5.06 -7.85 6.01
N GLU A 186 -5.06 -7.02 7.07
CA GLU A 186 -4.64 -5.62 6.99
C GLU A 186 -3.83 -5.22 8.24
N LEU A 187 -2.76 -4.45 8.01
CA LEU A 187 -2.05 -3.69 9.02
C LEU A 187 -2.37 -2.22 8.83
N PHE A 188 -2.93 -1.57 9.86
CA PHE A 188 -3.26 -0.16 9.84
C PHE A 188 -2.54 0.63 10.94
N ILE A 189 -2.23 1.86 10.63
CA ILE A 189 -1.85 2.92 11.58
C ILE A 189 -2.96 3.96 11.55
N TRP A 190 -3.67 4.12 12.66
CA TRP A 190 -4.68 5.13 12.87
C TRP A 190 -4.02 6.44 13.26
N LEU A 191 -4.18 7.45 12.44
CA LEU A 191 -3.63 8.79 12.64
C LEU A 191 -4.70 9.82 13.01
N HIS A 192 -5.98 9.50 12.78
CA HIS A 192 -7.12 10.35 13.13
C HIS A 192 -8.39 9.50 13.23
N ALA A 193 -9.25 9.78 14.21
CA ALA A 193 -10.49 9.05 14.41
C ALA A 193 -11.54 9.86 15.17
N GLY A 194 -12.76 9.88 14.64
CA GLY A 194 -13.95 10.38 15.34
C GLY A 194 -14.53 9.36 16.32
N SER A 195 -15.56 9.76 17.05
CA SER A 195 -16.12 8.96 18.17
C SER A 195 -16.70 7.60 17.77
N THR A 196 -17.05 7.39 16.51
CA THR A 196 -17.44 6.07 16.00
C THR A 196 -16.33 5.03 16.18
N TYR A 197 -15.06 5.45 16.20
CA TYR A 197 -13.91 4.52 16.21
C TYR A 197 -13.08 4.56 17.50
N ASN A 198 -13.32 5.52 18.39
CA ASN A 198 -12.50 5.72 19.58
C ASN A 198 -13.27 5.87 20.90
N SER A 199 -14.60 5.62 20.90
CA SER A 199 -15.45 5.81 22.08
C SER A 199 -15.58 4.57 22.99
N GLY A 200 -15.06 3.44 22.57
CA GLY A 200 -15.16 2.18 23.31
C GLY A 200 -13.94 1.85 24.17
N THR A 201 -13.58 0.57 24.20
CA THR A 201 -12.38 0.06 24.88
C THR A 201 -11.45 -0.58 23.85
N LEU A 202 -10.18 -0.18 23.83
CA LEU A 202 -9.20 -0.71 22.89
C LEU A 202 -9.03 -2.23 23.07
N ASN A 203 -9.17 -2.97 21.98
CA ASN A 203 -8.91 -4.42 21.99
C ASN A 203 -7.40 -4.68 21.95
N SER A 204 -6.70 -4.59 23.09
CA SER A 204 -5.24 -4.61 23.11
C SER A 204 -4.61 -5.91 23.61
N SER A 205 -5.38 -6.79 24.25
CA SER A 205 -4.87 -8.01 24.88
C SER A 205 -5.21 -9.30 24.12
N SER A 206 -6.30 -9.33 23.38
CA SER A 206 -6.76 -10.50 22.64
C SER A 206 -7.51 -10.11 21.38
N TRP A 207 -7.51 -10.98 20.38
CA TRP A 207 -8.33 -10.85 19.20
C TRP A 207 -9.82 -10.86 19.57
N ALA A 208 -10.58 -9.96 18.99
CA ALA A 208 -12.01 -9.83 19.21
C ALA A 208 -12.75 -9.55 17.90
N SER A 209 -14.07 -9.68 17.89
CA SER A 209 -14.90 -9.25 16.77
C SER A 209 -14.66 -7.77 16.47
N LEU A 210 -14.59 -7.44 15.19
CA LEU A 210 -14.38 -6.07 14.71
C LEU A 210 -15.55 -5.20 15.19
N THR A 211 -15.25 -4.29 16.13
CA THR A 211 -16.20 -3.34 16.69
C THR A 211 -15.62 -1.95 16.50
N ASN A 212 -16.26 -1.12 15.69
CA ASN A 212 -15.72 0.18 15.31
C ASN A 212 -15.30 1.02 16.52
N ALA A 213 -16.10 1.11 17.57
CA ALA A 213 -15.82 1.92 18.74
C ALA A 213 -14.50 1.56 19.47
N ASN A 214 -13.98 0.34 19.24
CA ASN A 214 -12.82 -0.21 19.95
C ASN A 214 -11.52 -0.14 19.16
N ARG A 215 -11.50 0.50 17.98
CA ARG A 215 -10.39 0.39 17.03
C ARG A 215 -9.27 1.37 17.29
N ALA A 216 -9.59 2.64 17.59
CA ALA A 216 -8.63 3.74 17.65
C ALA A 216 -8.62 4.47 19.01
N VAL A 217 -9.06 3.80 20.07
CA VAL A 217 -9.18 4.39 21.42
C VAL A 217 -7.82 4.85 21.93
N GLY A 218 -7.74 6.10 22.40
CA GLY A 218 -6.52 6.71 22.93
C GLY A 218 -5.61 7.32 21.88
N GLY A 219 -5.99 7.29 20.60
CA GLY A 219 -5.25 7.93 19.52
C GLY A 219 -5.41 9.44 19.49
N SER A 220 -4.32 10.16 19.20
CA SER A 220 -4.30 11.59 18.88
C SER A 220 -4.81 11.83 17.46
N SER A 221 -5.15 13.09 17.12
CA SER A 221 -5.43 13.49 15.77
C SER A 221 -4.18 14.00 15.07
N PHE A 222 -3.89 13.51 13.89
CA PHE A 222 -2.88 14.06 13.00
C PHE A 222 -3.27 15.44 12.43
N PHE A 223 -4.56 15.73 12.38
CA PHE A 223 -5.09 16.99 11.88
C PHE A 223 -5.29 18.06 12.97
N ASP A 224 -4.69 17.89 14.15
CA ASP A 224 -4.81 18.86 15.25
C ASP A 224 -4.08 20.20 14.99
N SER A 225 -3.09 20.21 14.08
CA SER A 225 -2.31 21.39 13.69
C SER A 225 -1.74 21.23 12.28
N THR A 226 -1.62 22.35 11.56
CA THR A 226 -0.92 22.41 10.27
C THR A 226 0.59 22.19 10.39
N ASP A 227 1.15 22.29 11.61
CA ASP A 227 2.56 21.97 11.85
C ASP A 227 2.80 20.47 12.00
N ARG A 228 1.72 19.65 12.12
CA ARG A 228 1.85 18.24 12.41
C ARG A 228 2.53 17.49 11.28
N THR A 229 3.60 16.77 11.63
CA THR A 229 4.29 15.83 10.73
C THR A 229 4.31 14.43 11.31
N PHE A 230 4.33 13.43 10.44
CA PHE A 230 4.47 12.03 10.81
C PHE A 230 5.37 11.33 9.79
N PHE A 231 6.37 10.61 10.27
CA PHE A 231 7.31 9.83 9.45
C PHE A 231 7.19 8.35 9.83
N LEU A 232 7.27 7.49 8.82
CA LEU A 232 7.18 6.04 8.96
C LEU A 232 8.16 5.34 8.03
N THR A 233 8.94 4.37 8.54
CA THR A 233 9.76 3.46 7.74
C THR A 233 10.07 2.18 8.51
N GLY A 234 10.69 1.21 7.84
CA GLY A 234 11.12 -0.04 8.46
C GLY A 234 9.97 -0.88 9.01
N VAL A 235 8.82 -0.87 8.32
CA VAL A 235 7.65 -1.63 8.78
C VAL A 235 7.81 -3.11 8.47
N GLN A 236 7.69 -3.92 9.50
CA GLN A 236 7.79 -5.37 9.43
C GLN A 236 6.65 -6.02 10.22
N LEU A 237 5.99 -6.98 9.60
CA LEU A 237 5.06 -7.92 10.21
C LEU A 237 5.58 -9.33 9.99
N GLU A 238 5.84 -10.04 11.06
CA GLU A 238 6.44 -11.38 11.03
C GLU A 238 5.79 -12.33 12.04
N VAL A 239 5.97 -13.62 11.83
CA VAL A 239 5.60 -14.64 12.83
C VAL A 239 6.57 -14.56 13.99
N GLY A 240 6.07 -14.38 15.20
CA GLY A 240 6.90 -14.37 16.41
C GLY A 240 6.25 -13.69 17.59
N GLN A 241 6.80 -13.94 18.79
CA GLN A 241 6.38 -13.25 20.00
C GLN A 241 7.04 -11.88 20.16
N ASN A 242 8.22 -11.72 19.57
CA ASN A 242 9.00 -10.48 19.64
C ASN A 242 9.49 -10.11 18.25
N PRO A 243 9.43 -8.83 17.88
CA PRO A 243 9.99 -8.37 16.63
C PRO A 243 11.50 -8.59 16.55
N THR A 244 11.97 -9.03 15.39
CA THR A 244 13.39 -9.13 15.07
C THR A 244 13.89 -7.85 14.40
N SER A 245 15.19 -7.75 14.09
CA SER A 245 15.74 -6.67 13.27
C SER A 245 15.03 -6.63 11.91
N PHE A 246 14.90 -5.43 11.34
CA PHE A 246 14.27 -5.28 10.03
C PHE A 246 14.97 -6.12 8.97
N GLU A 247 14.18 -6.83 8.17
CA GLU A 247 14.66 -7.64 7.06
C GLU A 247 14.84 -6.77 5.82
N HIS A 248 16.08 -6.37 5.56
CA HIS A 248 16.42 -5.65 4.34
C HIS A 248 16.42 -6.59 3.14
N GLU A 249 15.69 -6.21 2.10
CA GLU A 249 15.66 -6.91 0.82
C GLU A 249 16.43 -6.11 -0.24
N PRO A 250 17.04 -6.77 -1.25
CA PRO A 250 17.55 -6.07 -2.43
C PRO A 250 16.42 -5.27 -3.11
N PHE A 251 16.73 -4.06 -3.57
CA PHE A 251 15.74 -3.17 -4.20
C PHE A 251 14.91 -3.85 -5.29
N ALA A 252 15.56 -4.61 -6.19
CA ALA A 252 14.88 -5.31 -7.28
C ALA A 252 13.85 -6.35 -6.80
N VAL A 253 14.04 -6.95 -5.62
CA VAL A 253 13.08 -7.89 -5.02
C VAL A 253 11.86 -7.14 -4.53
N THR A 254 12.07 -6.03 -3.81
CA THR A 254 10.98 -5.17 -3.33
C THR A 254 10.20 -4.57 -4.50
N GLU A 255 10.90 -4.10 -5.53
CA GLU A 255 10.29 -3.57 -6.75
C GLU A 255 9.42 -4.61 -7.44
N ALA A 256 9.91 -5.83 -7.69
CA ALA A 256 9.13 -6.90 -8.30
C ALA A 256 7.90 -7.29 -7.47
N LYS A 257 8.00 -7.30 -6.14
CA LYS A 257 6.84 -7.51 -5.24
C LYS A 257 5.82 -6.37 -5.37
N ALA A 258 6.25 -5.11 -5.50
CA ALA A 258 5.37 -3.97 -5.70
C ALA A 258 4.71 -3.99 -7.08
N GLU A 259 5.45 -4.38 -8.12
CA GLU A 259 4.96 -4.49 -9.50
C GLU A 259 3.83 -5.52 -9.68
N ARG A 260 3.70 -6.49 -8.79
CA ARG A 260 2.53 -7.38 -8.75
C ARG A 260 1.22 -6.60 -8.60
N TYR A 261 1.25 -5.39 -8.06
CA TYR A 261 0.08 -4.55 -7.77
C TYR A 261 0.00 -3.28 -8.61
N CYS A 262 1.14 -2.73 -8.99
CA CYS A 262 1.21 -1.48 -9.72
C CYS A 262 2.42 -1.50 -10.65
N GLN A 263 2.20 -1.24 -11.94
CA GLN A 263 3.28 -1.10 -12.91
C GLN A 263 3.08 0.13 -13.78
N PHE A 264 4.17 0.82 -14.06
CA PHE A 264 4.22 1.86 -15.07
C PHE A 264 4.90 1.35 -16.32
N ASN A 265 4.28 1.59 -17.46
CA ASN A 265 4.87 1.32 -18.75
C ASN A 265 5.11 2.65 -19.49
N THR A 266 6.38 2.93 -19.73
CA THR A 266 6.84 4.07 -20.55
C THR A 266 7.43 3.52 -21.81
N GLY A 267 6.90 3.85 -22.97
CA GLY A 267 7.49 3.36 -24.21
C GLY A 267 6.73 3.75 -25.47
N GLU A 268 7.47 3.71 -26.59
CA GLU A 268 6.93 3.80 -27.94
C GLU A 268 6.57 2.38 -28.42
N PHE A 269 5.44 2.25 -29.09
CA PHE A 269 4.96 0.95 -29.54
C PHE A 269 4.37 1.07 -30.95
N ALA A 270 4.63 0.07 -31.77
CA ALA A 270 4.05 -0.05 -33.09
C ALA A 270 2.93 -1.10 -33.09
N ASP A 271 1.78 -0.76 -33.60
CA ASP A 271 0.60 -1.62 -33.65
C ASP A 271 -0.14 -1.49 -34.99
N ALA A 272 -0.89 -2.54 -35.35
CA ALA A 272 -1.81 -2.49 -36.49
C ALA A 272 -3.23 -2.17 -36.00
N PHE A 273 -3.88 -1.26 -36.69
CA PHE A 273 -5.22 -0.78 -36.32
C PHE A 273 -6.25 -0.99 -37.43
N ASN A 274 -7.51 -1.11 -37.08
CA ASN A 274 -8.62 -0.78 -37.94
C ASN A 274 -9.04 0.68 -37.73
N THR A 275 -10.05 1.16 -38.48
CA THR A 275 -10.47 2.56 -38.51
C THR A 275 -10.90 3.14 -37.15
N THR A 276 -11.20 2.30 -36.14
CA THR A 276 -11.75 2.72 -34.84
C THR A 276 -11.12 2.04 -33.63
N THR A 277 -10.49 0.90 -33.79
CA THR A 277 -9.97 0.08 -32.69
C THR A 277 -8.59 -0.45 -32.99
N GLY A 278 -7.65 -0.25 -32.10
CA GLY A 278 -6.35 -0.89 -32.14
C GLY A 278 -6.19 -1.85 -30.97
N SER A 279 -5.54 -2.98 -31.19
CA SER A 279 -5.14 -3.90 -30.12
C SER A 279 -3.64 -3.89 -29.97
N ARG A 280 -3.20 -3.96 -28.73
CA ARG A 280 -1.79 -3.90 -28.35
C ARG A 280 -1.45 -4.97 -27.34
N GLN A 281 -0.31 -5.61 -27.55
CA GLN A 281 0.30 -6.46 -26.54
C GLN A 281 1.28 -5.65 -25.69
N VAL A 282 1.08 -5.67 -24.39
CA VAL A 282 1.98 -5.08 -23.41
C VAL A 282 2.60 -6.18 -22.57
N LEU A 283 3.91 -6.29 -22.61
CA LEU A 283 4.62 -7.20 -21.74
C LEU A 283 4.78 -6.55 -20.37
N LEU A 284 4.11 -7.09 -19.38
CA LEU A 284 4.32 -6.68 -17.99
C LEU A 284 5.57 -7.36 -17.44
N ARG A 285 6.37 -6.62 -16.67
CA ARG A 285 7.62 -7.13 -16.07
C ARG A 285 7.36 -8.22 -15.04
N THR A 286 6.26 -8.08 -14.31
CA THR A 286 5.81 -9.03 -13.29
C THR A 286 4.34 -9.35 -13.51
N PRO A 287 3.90 -10.62 -13.39
CA PRO A 287 2.48 -10.97 -13.44
C PRO A 287 1.70 -10.23 -12.36
N MET A 288 0.67 -9.49 -12.75
CA MET A 288 -0.14 -8.74 -11.80
C MET A 288 -1.10 -9.66 -11.03
N ARG A 289 -1.45 -9.24 -9.82
CA ARG A 289 -2.33 -9.97 -8.90
C ARG A 289 -3.70 -10.30 -9.51
N ALA A 290 -4.25 -9.34 -10.21
CA ALA A 290 -5.56 -9.42 -10.88
C ALA A 290 -5.50 -8.61 -12.16
N THR A 291 -6.60 -8.66 -12.94
CA THR A 291 -6.79 -7.76 -14.09
C THR A 291 -6.61 -6.30 -13.64
N PRO A 292 -5.59 -5.59 -14.15
CA PRO A 292 -5.40 -4.20 -13.76
C PRO A 292 -6.44 -3.29 -14.38
N THR A 293 -6.69 -2.17 -13.73
CA THR A 293 -7.21 -0.98 -14.40
C THR A 293 -6.07 -0.22 -15.02
N ALA A 294 -6.26 0.39 -16.19
CA ALA A 294 -5.26 1.26 -16.77
C ALA A 294 -5.72 2.71 -16.77
N SER A 295 -4.78 3.58 -16.49
CA SER A 295 -5.00 5.02 -16.52
C SER A 295 -3.75 5.74 -16.99
N ILE A 296 -3.90 7.00 -17.37
CA ILE A 296 -2.81 7.89 -17.69
C ILE A 296 -2.75 8.94 -16.59
N PRO A 297 -1.83 8.78 -15.63
CA PRO A 297 -1.68 9.76 -14.59
C PRO A 297 -1.09 11.08 -15.16
N ASN A 298 -1.44 12.20 -14.52
CA ASN A 298 -0.85 13.52 -14.77
C ASN A 298 -1.13 14.16 -16.13
N GLY A 299 -2.26 13.83 -16.79
CA GLY A 299 -2.68 14.55 -18.00
C GLY A 299 -1.74 14.41 -19.18
N GLY A 300 -0.95 13.34 -19.23
CA GLY A 300 -0.12 13.01 -20.40
C GLY A 300 -0.97 12.93 -21.66
N THR A 301 -0.52 13.54 -22.73
CA THR A 301 -1.18 13.44 -24.04
C THR A 301 -0.72 12.17 -24.72
N ASN A 302 -1.64 11.23 -24.93
CA ASN A 302 -1.41 10.12 -25.83
C ASN A 302 -1.49 10.63 -27.26
N LYS A 303 -0.48 10.31 -28.05
CA LYS A 303 -0.49 10.62 -29.47
C LYS A 303 -0.34 9.32 -30.27
N VAL A 304 -1.17 9.17 -31.27
CA VAL A 304 -0.96 8.19 -32.32
C VAL A 304 -0.19 8.86 -33.44
N LEU A 305 0.96 8.33 -33.79
CA LEU A 305 1.68 8.77 -34.97
C LEU A 305 1.16 7.99 -36.18
N ASP A 306 0.51 8.68 -37.09
CA ASP A 306 0.21 8.18 -38.42
C ASP A 306 1.51 8.11 -39.21
N VAL A 307 1.82 6.95 -39.78
CA VAL A 307 2.99 6.78 -40.68
C VAL A 307 2.71 7.49 -41.98
N GLY A 308 2.74 8.79 -41.94
CA GLY A 308 2.54 9.60 -43.13
C GLY A 308 2.42 11.10 -42.88
N THR A 309 1.70 11.62 -41.92
CA THR A 309 1.44 13.05 -41.96
C THR A 309 1.04 13.77 -40.67
N ALA A 310 0.52 13.15 -39.59
CA ALA A 310 0.11 13.92 -38.42
C ALA A 310 -0.03 13.11 -37.12
N PHE A 311 0.36 13.71 -36.01
CA PHE A 311 0.02 13.22 -34.67
C PHE A 311 -1.48 13.42 -34.37
N ARG A 312 -2.15 12.38 -33.89
CA ARG A 312 -3.54 12.46 -33.44
C ARG A 312 -3.61 12.15 -31.93
N ASN A 313 -4.56 12.74 -31.24
CA ASN A 313 -4.81 12.47 -29.84
C ASN A 313 -5.62 11.19 -29.67
N LEU A 314 -5.28 10.40 -28.67
CA LEU A 314 -6.10 9.29 -28.19
C LEU A 314 -7.15 9.85 -27.20
N ASP A 315 -8.42 9.61 -27.47
CA ASP A 315 -9.49 10.15 -26.63
C ASP A 315 -9.87 9.20 -25.47
N SER A 316 -9.56 7.91 -25.56
CA SER A 316 -9.83 6.98 -24.47
C SER A 316 -8.98 5.71 -24.54
N LEU A 317 -8.73 5.10 -23.37
CA LEU A 317 -8.26 3.73 -23.23
C LEU A 317 -9.49 2.81 -23.13
N GLY A 318 -9.63 1.88 -24.07
CA GLY A 318 -10.71 0.87 -24.05
C GLY A 318 -10.41 -0.28 -23.09
N GLY A 319 -11.37 -1.21 -22.99
CA GLY A 319 -11.32 -2.35 -22.08
C GLY A 319 -10.08 -3.25 -22.26
N PHE A 320 -9.66 -3.87 -21.16
CA PHE A 320 -8.53 -4.79 -21.11
C PHE A 320 -9.03 -6.22 -21.27
N GLU A 321 -8.47 -6.96 -22.23
CA GLU A 321 -8.55 -8.42 -22.24
C GLU A 321 -7.23 -8.99 -21.71
N ILE A 322 -7.30 -9.72 -20.60
CA ILE A 322 -6.18 -10.51 -20.12
C ILE A 322 -6.30 -11.90 -20.74
N THR A 323 -5.41 -12.21 -21.66
CA THR A 323 -5.19 -13.60 -22.04
C THR A 323 -4.08 -14.18 -21.15
N ASN A 324 -4.46 -15.09 -20.25
CA ASN A 324 -3.51 -15.95 -19.54
C ASN A 324 -2.84 -16.88 -20.54
N SER A 325 -1.83 -16.41 -21.24
CA SER A 325 -0.91 -17.26 -21.96
C SER A 325 0.44 -17.22 -21.24
N TYR A 326 1.08 -18.37 -21.17
CA TYR A 326 2.41 -18.59 -20.60
C TYR A 326 3.34 -17.38 -20.81
N GLY A 327 3.76 -16.71 -19.74
CA GLY A 327 4.74 -15.63 -19.79
C GLY A 327 4.24 -14.22 -19.46
N GLY A 328 3.02 -14.02 -18.98
CA GLY A 328 2.59 -12.72 -18.43
C GLY A 328 2.29 -11.64 -19.47
N THR A 329 2.05 -12.02 -20.73
CA THR A 329 1.65 -11.08 -21.78
C THR A 329 0.18 -10.71 -21.62
N GLN A 330 -0.10 -9.43 -21.46
CA GLN A 330 -1.47 -8.90 -21.45
C GLN A 330 -1.73 -8.16 -22.75
N VAL A 331 -2.89 -8.40 -23.35
CA VAL A 331 -3.37 -7.67 -24.52
C VAL A 331 -4.28 -6.55 -24.08
N THR A 332 -3.94 -5.34 -24.42
CA THR A 332 -4.74 -4.15 -24.15
C THR A 332 -5.41 -3.71 -25.43
N ASN A 333 -6.74 -3.66 -25.45
CA ASN A 333 -7.47 -3.04 -26.54
C ASN A 333 -7.54 -1.53 -26.29
N ILE A 334 -7.03 -0.76 -27.23
CA ILE A 334 -7.09 0.70 -27.19
C ILE A 334 -8.08 1.13 -28.26
N SER A 335 -9.17 1.78 -27.86
CA SER A 335 -10.11 2.37 -28.83
C SER A 335 -9.75 3.83 -29.08
N THR A 336 -9.71 4.21 -30.35
CA THR A 336 -9.55 5.59 -30.80
C THR A 336 -10.87 6.11 -31.30
N THR A 337 -11.36 7.23 -30.76
CA THR A 337 -12.66 7.83 -31.14
C THR A 337 -12.56 8.78 -32.32
N ASN A 338 -11.39 9.06 -32.85
CA ASN A 338 -11.24 9.94 -34.02
C ASN A 338 -11.24 9.17 -35.33
N GLY A 339 -12.36 9.22 -36.04
CA GLY A 339 -12.49 8.66 -37.38
C GLY A 339 -11.49 9.29 -38.37
N GLY A 340 -10.63 8.46 -38.92
CA GLY A 340 -9.62 8.88 -39.89
C GLY A 340 -8.45 7.94 -40.01
N ASN A 341 -8.45 6.80 -39.33
CA ASN A 341 -7.47 5.74 -39.57
C ASN A 341 -7.87 4.92 -40.81
N THR A 342 -6.91 4.47 -41.58
CA THR A 342 -7.15 3.61 -42.75
C THR A 342 -6.91 2.15 -42.35
N ASP A 343 -7.82 1.26 -42.69
CA ASP A 343 -7.69 -0.17 -42.40
C ASP A 343 -6.39 -0.75 -42.95
N GLY A 344 -5.63 -1.45 -42.10
CA GLY A 344 -4.41 -2.14 -42.49
C GLY A 344 -3.12 -1.31 -42.45
N GLU A 345 -3.18 -0.04 -42.03
CA GLU A 345 -1.98 0.76 -41.81
C GLU A 345 -1.37 0.48 -40.43
N ALA A 346 -0.04 0.51 -40.35
CA ALA A 346 0.69 0.40 -39.11
C ALA A 346 0.89 1.79 -38.47
N TYR A 347 0.56 1.93 -37.21
CA TYR A 347 0.69 3.18 -36.45
C TYR A 347 1.68 3.01 -35.31
N CYS A 348 2.47 4.03 -35.06
CA CYS A 348 3.33 4.11 -33.89
C CYS A 348 2.63 4.86 -32.76
N HIS A 349 2.54 4.26 -31.60
CA HIS A 349 1.95 4.87 -30.42
C HIS A 349 3.04 5.56 -29.62
N ILE A 350 2.96 6.89 -29.49
CA ILE A 350 3.90 7.66 -28.68
C ILE A 350 3.14 8.27 -27.51
N ILE A 351 3.56 7.93 -26.29
CA ILE A 351 3.12 8.61 -25.09
C ILE A 351 4.12 9.72 -24.79
N THR A 352 3.77 10.96 -25.14
CA THR A 352 4.64 12.10 -24.92
C THR A 352 4.45 12.63 -23.50
N GLY A 353 5.48 12.51 -22.65
CA GLY A 353 5.47 13.06 -21.30
C GLY A 353 4.56 12.31 -20.29
N GLY A 354 4.10 11.11 -20.63
CA GLY A 354 3.25 10.29 -19.79
C GLY A 354 3.64 8.83 -19.77
N CYS A 355 3.02 8.08 -18.87
CA CYS A 355 3.13 6.63 -18.78
C CYS A 355 1.74 6.03 -18.61
N ILE A 356 1.56 4.76 -18.95
CA ILE A 356 0.36 4.02 -18.58
C ILE A 356 0.59 3.39 -17.21
N LEU A 357 -0.28 3.71 -16.28
CA LEU A 357 -0.35 3.08 -14.99
C LEU A 357 -1.29 1.87 -15.08
N TYR A 358 -0.78 0.69 -14.78
CA TYR A 358 -1.55 -0.54 -14.56
C TYR A 358 -1.70 -0.74 -13.06
N ASP A 359 -2.92 -0.72 -12.56
CA ASP A 359 -3.24 -0.77 -11.13
C ASP A 359 -4.13 -1.97 -10.83
N ALA A 360 -3.63 -2.90 -10.01
CA ALA A 360 -4.31 -4.07 -9.48
C ALA A 360 -4.22 -4.11 -7.94
N GLU A 361 -4.17 -2.96 -7.29
CA GLU A 361 -4.10 -2.85 -5.82
C GLU A 361 -5.33 -3.48 -5.14
N LEU A 362 -5.17 -3.84 -3.85
CA LEU A 362 -6.18 -4.50 -3.02
C LEU A 362 -7.21 -3.51 -2.44
#